data_13fdbe634a1568324a1e0dc2d39bb234
#
_entry.id   13fdbe634a1568324a1e0dc2d39bb234
#
_cell.length_a   1.000
_cell.length_b   1.000
_cell.length_c   1.000
_cell.angle_alpha   90.00
_cell.angle_beta   90.00
_cell.angle_gamma   90.00
#
_symmetry.space_group_name_H-M   'P 1'
#
loop_
_entity.id
_entity.type
_entity.pdbx_description
1 polymer ?
#
loop_
_entity_poly.entity_id
_entity_poly.type
_entity_poly.pdbx_seq_one_letter_code
_entity_poly.pdbx_strand_id
1 'polypeptide(L)'
;MSFDFRLFVSLYKITIMNYYPIIKLRKGKDEAVRRYHPWIFSGAIETAAPDLQAGDIVTVVDSKNNVLGTGFAEAGNIAVKILAFENRKIDADFWKERLAKAFELRKMMGLTDNEHTNCYRLVHSEGDNLPGLIIDIYGRTAVIQAQTEGMALNVKNISDALLKVDG
;
A
#
# COMPACT_ATOMS: atom_id res chain seq x y z
N MET A 1 45.37 5.64 29.58
CA MET A 1 44.20 6.40 29.12
C MET A 1 43.23 5.44 28.49
N SER A 2 42.19 5.05 29.26
CA SER A 2 41.14 4.16 28.81
C SER A 2 40.03 5.04 28.20
N PHE A 3 39.81 4.92 26.92
CA PHE A 3 38.68 5.58 26.24
C PHE A 3 37.41 4.78 26.52
N ASP A 4 36.47 5.39 27.24
CA ASP A 4 35.18 4.83 27.58
C ASP A 4 34.27 4.87 26.36
N PHE A 5 34.10 3.72 25.69
CA PHE A 5 33.33 3.53 24.46
C PHE A 5 31.80 3.44 24.70
N ARG A 6 31.33 3.77 25.91
CA ARG A 6 29.91 3.58 26.29
C ARG A 6 29.00 4.80 26.09
N LEU A 7 29.49 5.92 25.60
CA LEU A 7 28.72 7.17 25.55
C LEU A 7 28.20 7.58 24.16
N PHE A 8 28.33 6.76 23.13
CA PHE A 8 27.97 7.16 21.77
C PHE A 8 26.76 6.43 21.15
N VAL A 9 26.04 5.58 21.87
CA VAL A 9 24.90 4.82 21.32
C VAL A 9 23.52 5.45 21.67
N SER A 10 23.46 6.57 22.39
CA SER A 10 22.18 7.09 22.93
C SER A 10 21.57 8.29 22.21
N LEU A 11 21.99 8.68 21.02
CA LEU A 11 21.46 9.90 20.37
C LEU A 11 20.96 9.75 18.94
N TYR A 12 20.85 8.56 18.38
CA TYR A 12 20.06 8.37 17.19
C TYR A 12 18.64 7.96 17.60
N LYS A 13 17.81 8.90 18.06
CA LYS A 13 16.39 8.84 17.75
C LYS A 13 16.32 8.87 16.24
N ILE A 14 16.16 7.70 15.61
CA ILE A 14 15.73 7.64 14.23
C ILE A 14 14.36 8.32 14.23
N THR A 15 14.35 9.58 13.82
CA THR A 15 13.09 10.28 13.54
C THR A 15 12.53 9.56 12.33
N ILE A 16 11.58 8.67 12.56
CA ILE A 16 10.82 8.06 11.48
C ILE A 16 10.12 9.22 10.79
N MET A 17 10.62 9.62 9.62
CA MET A 17 9.93 10.62 8.80
C MET A 17 8.62 9.98 8.35
N ASN A 18 7.50 10.43 8.92
CA ASN A 18 6.20 10.09 8.38
C ASN A 18 6.03 10.84 7.07
N TYR A 19 5.85 10.12 5.97
CA TYR A 19 5.66 10.72 4.65
C TYR A 19 4.30 11.39 4.48
N TYR A 20 3.31 10.99 5.29
CA TYR A 20 1.89 11.31 5.09
C TYR A 20 1.19 11.66 6.39
N PRO A 21 0.02 12.32 6.34
CA PRO A 21 -0.84 12.54 7.49
C PRO A 21 -1.07 11.25 8.30
N ILE A 22 -1.21 11.39 9.62
CA ILE A 22 -1.30 10.25 10.52
C ILE A 22 -2.75 9.92 10.84
N ILE A 23 -3.08 8.63 10.78
CA ILE A 23 -4.26 8.03 11.41
C ILE A 23 -3.79 7.15 12.56
N LYS A 24 -4.26 7.46 13.78
CA LYS A 24 -3.94 6.70 15.00
C LYS A 24 -5.07 5.76 15.37
N LEU A 25 -4.71 4.51 15.67
CA LEU A 25 -5.67 3.50 16.09
C LEU A 25 -5.84 3.49 17.62
N ARG A 26 -7.05 3.18 18.07
CA ARG A 26 -7.36 2.92 19.47
C ARG A 26 -6.57 1.72 19.99
N LYS A 27 -6.26 1.75 21.28
CA LYS A 27 -5.59 0.63 21.96
C LYS A 27 -6.35 -0.68 21.74
N GLY A 28 -5.64 -1.72 21.29
CA GLY A 28 -6.19 -3.06 21.02
C GLY A 28 -7.04 -3.18 19.76
N LYS A 29 -7.04 -2.16 18.88
CA LYS A 29 -7.74 -2.20 17.58
C LYS A 29 -6.78 -2.37 16.39
N ASP A 30 -5.52 -2.69 16.67
CA ASP A 30 -4.45 -2.89 15.70
C ASP A 30 -4.20 -4.37 15.34
N GLU A 31 -4.92 -5.31 15.98
CA GLU A 31 -4.70 -6.76 15.76
C GLU A 31 -4.89 -7.20 14.32
N ALA A 32 -5.93 -6.71 13.63
CA ALA A 32 -6.21 -7.07 12.25
C ALA A 32 -5.07 -6.63 11.32
N VAL A 33 -4.57 -5.40 11.49
CA VAL A 33 -3.45 -4.86 10.71
C VAL A 33 -2.16 -5.65 10.99
N ARG A 34 -1.91 -6.02 12.23
CA ARG A 34 -0.75 -6.87 12.61
C ARG A 34 -0.80 -8.28 12.03
N ARG A 35 -1.99 -8.75 11.65
CA ARG A 35 -2.21 -10.00 10.91
C ARG A 35 -2.26 -9.79 9.40
N TYR A 36 -1.78 -8.64 8.91
CA TYR A 36 -1.76 -8.27 7.49
C TYR A 36 -3.14 -8.16 6.84
N HIS A 37 -4.19 -7.86 7.63
CA HIS A 37 -5.49 -7.53 7.07
C HIS A 37 -5.47 -6.09 6.53
N PRO A 38 -5.81 -5.87 5.24
CA PRO A 38 -5.61 -4.57 4.60
C PRO A 38 -6.67 -3.52 4.96
N TRP A 39 -7.75 -3.88 5.65
CA TRP A 39 -8.84 -2.96 5.96
C TRP A 39 -8.84 -2.51 7.41
N ILE A 40 -8.95 -1.21 7.61
CA ILE A 40 -9.16 -0.59 8.90
C ILE A 40 -10.55 0.03 8.93
N PHE A 41 -11.37 -0.43 9.86
CA PHE A 41 -12.73 0.09 10.05
C PHE A 41 -12.71 1.39 10.86
N SER A 42 -13.66 2.30 10.58
CA SER A 42 -13.77 3.61 11.23
C SER A 42 -13.84 3.53 12.76
N GLY A 43 -14.50 2.50 13.32
CA GLY A 43 -14.54 2.27 14.77
C GLY A 43 -13.19 1.95 15.42
N ALA A 44 -12.15 1.66 14.65
CA ALA A 44 -10.79 1.43 15.16
C ALA A 44 -9.98 2.73 15.31
N ILE A 45 -10.41 3.83 14.68
CA ILE A 45 -9.68 5.10 14.67
C ILE A 45 -9.87 5.87 15.96
N GLU A 46 -8.77 6.29 16.60
CA GLU A 46 -8.75 7.21 17.73
C GLU A 46 -8.71 8.67 17.26
N THR A 47 -7.74 8.98 16.39
CA THR A 47 -7.57 10.31 15.81
C THR A 47 -7.14 10.22 14.36
N ALA A 48 -7.54 11.22 13.57
CA ALA A 48 -7.11 11.42 12.19
C ALA A 48 -6.79 12.91 11.99
N ALA A 49 -6.01 13.22 10.95
CA ALA A 49 -5.76 14.61 10.56
C ALA A 49 -7.10 15.30 10.20
N PRO A 50 -7.30 16.60 10.59
CA PRO A 50 -8.61 17.25 10.47
C PRO A 50 -9.10 17.44 9.03
N ASP A 51 -8.19 17.63 8.07
CA ASP A 51 -8.53 17.96 6.67
C ASP A 51 -8.39 16.75 5.73
N LEU A 52 -8.40 15.54 6.30
CA LEU A 52 -8.20 14.31 5.54
C LEU A 52 -9.39 14.04 4.61
N GLN A 53 -9.09 13.81 3.33
CA GLN A 53 -10.07 13.46 2.31
C GLN A 53 -9.96 11.99 1.91
N ALA A 54 -11.05 11.44 1.37
CA ALA A 54 -11.00 10.13 0.72
C ALA A 54 -10.00 10.17 -0.45
N GLY A 55 -9.16 9.13 -0.53
CA GLY A 55 -8.09 9.05 -1.52
C GLY A 55 -6.74 9.58 -1.05
N ASP A 56 -6.68 10.31 0.06
CA ASP A 56 -5.41 10.76 0.63
C ASP A 56 -4.58 9.58 1.11
N ILE A 57 -3.27 9.67 0.87
CA ILE A 57 -2.32 8.69 1.40
C ILE A 57 -2.06 9.03 2.87
N VAL A 58 -2.13 8.01 3.73
CA VAL A 58 -1.97 8.15 5.18
C VAL A 58 -0.97 7.17 5.75
N THR A 59 -0.31 7.57 6.84
CA THR A 59 0.46 6.68 7.71
C THR A 59 -0.42 6.25 8.88
N VAL A 60 -0.58 4.95 9.07
CA VAL A 60 -1.33 4.38 10.19
C VAL A 60 -0.38 4.02 11.32
N VAL A 61 -0.74 4.43 12.55
CA VAL A 61 0.02 4.11 13.76
C VAL A 61 -0.87 3.48 14.83
N ASP A 62 -0.25 2.69 15.71
CA ASP A 62 -0.91 2.16 16.90
C ASP A 62 -1.07 3.22 18.01
N SER A 63 -1.67 2.83 19.14
CA SER A 63 -1.88 3.71 20.30
C SER A 63 -0.58 4.22 20.93
N LYS A 64 0.57 3.62 20.63
CA LYS A 64 1.90 4.01 21.10
C LYS A 64 2.71 4.77 20.04
N ASN A 65 2.08 5.13 18.91
CA ASN A 65 2.70 5.78 17.74
C ASN A 65 3.72 4.91 16.97
N ASN A 66 3.67 3.58 17.11
CA ASN A 66 4.43 2.70 16.23
C ASN A 66 3.72 2.61 14.88
N VAL A 67 4.47 2.71 13.79
CA VAL A 67 3.90 2.61 12.43
C VAL A 67 3.42 1.18 12.18
N LEU A 68 2.21 1.07 11.66
CA LEU A 68 1.57 -0.17 11.25
C LEU A 68 1.53 -0.33 9.72
N GLY A 69 1.48 0.78 8.99
CA GLY A 69 1.44 0.75 7.53
C GLY A 69 1.13 2.09 6.89
N THR A 70 1.12 2.07 5.56
CA THR A 70 0.74 3.19 4.69
C THR A 70 -0.42 2.73 3.80
N GLY A 71 -1.41 3.58 3.58
CA GLY A 71 -2.60 3.24 2.79
C GLY A 71 -3.38 4.45 2.33
N PHE A 72 -4.53 4.21 1.71
CA PHE A 72 -5.48 5.25 1.35
C PHE A 72 -6.55 5.44 2.42
N ALA A 73 -6.84 6.69 2.77
CA ALA A 73 -8.05 7.05 3.50
C ALA A 73 -9.26 6.83 2.60
N GLU A 74 -10.34 6.31 3.18
CA GLU A 74 -11.58 6.02 2.46
C GLU A 74 -12.79 6.61 3.20
N ALA A 75 -13.85 6.89 2.46
CA ALA A 75 -15.12 7.27 3.05
C ALA A 75 -15.92 6.02 3.48
N GLY A 76 -16.62 6.10 4.62
CA GLY A 76 -17.53 5.06 5.09
C GLY A 76 -16.97 4.14 6.17
N ASN A 77 -17.48 2.90 6.24
CA ASN A 77 -17.13 1.97 7.31
C ASN A 77 -15.68 1.46 7.24
N ILE A 78 -15.16 1.21 6.04
CA ILE A 78 -13.74 0.94 5.84
C ILE A 78 -13.06 2.29 5.67
N ALA A 79 -12.36 2.73 6.69
CA ALA A 79 -11.78 4.07 6.73
C ALA A 79 -10.37 4.13 6.18
N VAL A 80 -9.64 2.99 6.13
CA VAL A 80 -8.33 2.91 5.48
C VAL A 80 -8.16 1.58 4.79
N LYS A 81 -7.57 1.62 3.59
CA LYS A 81 -7.08 0.45 2.85
C LYS A 81 -5.57 0.49 2.79
N ILE A 82 -4.91 -0.46 3.48
CA ILE A 82 -3.45 -0.55 3.58
C ILE A 82 -2.86 -1.03 2.25
N LEU A 83 -1.85 -0.30 1.77
CA LEU A 83 -1.04 -0.63 0.58
C LEU A 83 0.29 -1.28 0.96
N ALA A 84 0.87 -0.86 2.09
CA ALA A 84 2.11 -1.41 2.63
C ALA A 84 2.03 -1.49 4.16
N PHE A 85 2.45 -2.61 4.74
CA PHE A 85 2.48 -2.82 6.20
C PHE A 85 3.79 -2.31 6.83
N GLU A 86 4.25 -1.17 6.31
CA GLU A 86 5.44 -0.45 6.74
C GLU A 86 5.29 1.05 6.43
N ASN A 87 6.21 1.87 6.93
CA ASN A 87 6.30 3.27 6.52
C ASN A 87 6.89 3.34 5.11
N ARG A 88 6.03 3.35 4.09
CA ARG A 88 6.43 3.29 2.69
C ARG A 88 5.96 4.52 1.93
N LYS A 89 6.85 5.12 1.14
CA LYS A 89 6.47 6.14 0.18
C LYS A 89 5.74 5.49 -1.00
N ILE A 90 4.58 6.03 -1.36
CA ILE A 90 3.76 5.57 -2.49
C ILE A 90 4.10 6.44 -3.70
N ASP A 91 5.14 6.06 -4.40
CA ASP A 91 5.69 6.76 -5.57
C ASP A 91 5.76 5.82 -6.79
N ALA A 92 6.44 6.26 -7.85
CA ALA A 92 6.56 5.49 -9.08
C ALA A 92 7.25 4.13 -8.87
N ASP A 93 8.23 4.06 -7.97
CA ASP A 93 8.94 2.81 -7.66
C ASP A 93 8.04 1.84 -6.92
N PHE A 94 7.19 2.33 -5.99
CA PHE A 94 6.17 1.51 -5.33
C PHE A 94 5.24 0.85 -6.34
N TRP A 95 4.67 1.62 -7.27
CA TRP A 95 3.75 1.10 -8.28
C TRP A 95 4.44 0.08 -9.19
N LYS A 96 5.65 0.40 -9.67
CA LYS A 96 6.43 -0.52 -10.50
C LYS A 96 6.71 -1.84 -9.78
N GLU A 97 7.14 -1.79 -8.51
CA GLU A 97 7.42 -2.98 -7.71
C GLU A 97 6.17 -3.86 -7.54
N ARG A 98 5.01 -3.26 -7.21
CA ARG A 98 3.78 -3.99 -7.00
C ARG A 98 3.26 -4.65 -8.28
N LEU A 99 3.29 -3.92 -9.39
CA LEU A 99 2.86 -4.44 -10.69
C LEU A 99 3.79 -5.54 -11.21
N ALA A 100 5.09 -5.37 -11.04
CA ALA A 100 6.08 -6.40 -11.40
C ALA A 100 5.85 -7.70 -10.59
N LYS A 101 5.57 -7.61 -9.29
CA LYS A 101 5.25 -8.78 -8.46
C LYS A 101 3.97 -9.48 -8.93
N ALA A 102 2.94 -8.71 -9.29
CA ALA A 102 1.70 -9.27 -9.84
C ALA A 102 1.96 -9.98 -11.19
N PHE A 103 2.77 -9.35 -12.06
CA PHE A 103 3.16 -9.95 -13.34
C PHE A 103 3.94 -11.26 -13.17
N GLU A 104 4.96 -11.27 -12.33
CA GLU A 104 5.75 -12.48 -12.04
C GLU A 104 4.89 -13.62 -11.49
N LEU A 105 3.91 -13.31 -10.63
CA LEU A 105 2.96 -14.32 -10.15
C LEU A 105 2.18 -14.94 -11.31
N ARG A 106 1.65 -14.12 -12.25
CA ARG A 106 0.90 -14.60 -13.43
C ARG A 106 1.79 -15.41 -14.38
N LYS A 107 3.05 -15.00 -14.51
CA LYS A 107 4.05 -15.75 -15.28
C LYS A 107 4.31 -17.13 -14.68
N MET A 108 4.52 -17.22 -13.36
CA MET A 108 4.65 -18.52 -12.68
C MET A 108 3.41 -19.41 -12.81
N MET A 109 2.23 -18.80 -12.94
CA MET A 109 0.98 -19.53 -13.19
C MET A 109 0.77 -19.93 -14.67
N GLY A 110 1.69 -19.56 -15.58
CA GLY A 110 1.57 -19.86 -17.02
C GLY A 110 0.50 -19.05 -17.73
N LEU A 111 0.15 -17.85 -17.24
CA LEU A 111 -0.90 -17.02 -17.83
C LEU A 111 -0.38 -16.01 -18.84
N THR A 112 0.88 -15.60 -18.76
CA THR A 112 1.46 -14.55 -19.63
C THR A 112 1.85 -15.06 -20.99
N ASP A 113 2.38 -16.29 -21.09
CA ASP A 113 2.87 -16.92 -22.32
C ASP A 113 2.01 -18.12 -22.69
N ASN A 114 0.68 -17.99 -22.60
CA ASN A 114 -0.24 -19.07 -22.81
C ASN A 114 -0.68 -19.15 -24.28
N GLU A 115 -0.46 -20.31 -24.94
CA GLU A 115 -0.81 -20.53 -26.34
C GLU A 115 -2.32 -20.56 -26.62
N HIS A 116 -3.15 -20.81 -25.58
CA HIS A 116 -4.60 -20.94 -25.72
C HIS A 116 -5.37 -19.66 -25.41
N THR A 117 -4.78 -18.74 -24.65
CA THR A 117 -5.42 -17.46 -24.31
C THR A 117 -4.38 -16.37 -24.07
N ASN A 118 -4.71 -15.17 -24.51
CA ASN A 118 -3.95 -13.95 -24.22
C ASN A 118 -4.73 -13.00 -23.31
N CYS A 119 -5.76 -13.53 -22.61
CA CYS A 119 -6.61 -12.77 -21.69
C CYS A 119 -6.44 -13.31 -20.28
N TYR A 120 -6.06 -12.43 -19.35
CA TYR A 120 -5.92 -12.79 -17.93
C TYR A 120 -6.03 -11.56 -17.03
N ARG A 121 -6.33 -11.80 -15.75
CA ARG A 121 -6.31 -10.74 -14.72
C ARG A 121 -4.90 -10.58 -14.17
N LEU A 122 -4.30 -9.42 -14.45
CA LEU A 122 -2.97 -9.07 -13.95
C LEU A 122 -3.01 -8.68 -12.48
N VAL A 123 -3.96 -7.83 -12.07
CA VAL A 123 -4.12 -7.38 -10.68
C VAL A 123 -5.51 -7.71 -10.18
N HIS A 124 -5.60 -8.36 -9.02
CA HIS A 124 -6.82 -8.74 -8.35
C HIS A 124 -6.91 -8.13 -6.95
N SER A 125 -6.98 -6.82 -6.88
CA SER A 125 -7.28 -6.05 -5.66
C SER A 125 -6.44 -6.49 -4.44
N GLU A 126 -7.09 -6.83 -3.34
CA GLU A 126 -6.45 -7.27 -2.09
C GLU A 126 -5.56 -8.51 -2.28
N GLY A 127 -5.88 -9.37 -3.23
CA GLY A 127 -5.09 -10.57 -3.54
C GLY A 127 -3.67 -10.26 -4.02
N ASP A 128 -3.46 -9.08 -4.61
CA ASP A 128 -2.16 -8.60 -5.07
C ASP A 128 -1.63 -7.45 -4.20
N ASN A 129 -2.19 -7.25 -2.99
CA ASN A 129 -1.86 -6.14 -2.09
C ASN A 129 -2.03 -4.75 -2.72
N LEU A 130 -3.01 -4.62 -3.62
CA LEU A 130 -3.42 -3.37 -4.26
C LEU A 130 -4.94 -3.18 -4.09
N PRO A 131 -5.45 -3.02 -2.85
CA PRO A 131 -6.87 -3.00 -2.55
C PRO A 131 -7.61 -1.91 -3.34
N GLY A 132 -8.63 -2.35 -4.08
CA GLY A 132 -9.42 -1.49 -4.95
C GLY A 132 -8.87 -1.29 -6.37
N LEU A 133 -7.82 -2.02 -6.76
CA LEU A 133 -7.30 -2.01 -8.13
C LEU A 133 -7.56 -3.35 -8.82
N ILE A 134 -8.13 -3.29 -10.02
CA ILE A 134 -8.22 -4.43 -10.94
C ILE A 134 -7.56 -4.03 -12.25
N ILE A 135 -6.73 -4.92 -12.79
CA ILE A 135 -6.14 -4.77 -14.13
C ILE A 135 -6.34 -6.08 -14.88
N ASP A 136 -7.08 -6.01 -15.97
CA ASP A 136 -7.31 -7.11 -16.88
C ASP A 136 -6.53 -6.89 -18.20
N ILE A 137 -5.86 -7.93 -18.67
CA ILE A 137 -5.11 -7.93 -19.93
C ILE A 137 -5.96 -8.65 -21.01
N TYR A 138 -6.06 -8.04 -22.17
CA TYR A 138 -6.70 -8.57 -23.38
C TYR A 138 -5.73 -8.39 -24.55
N GLY A 139 -4.89 -9.38 -24.79
CA GLY A 139 -3.81 -9.30 -25.76
C GLY A 139 -2.84 -8.17 -25.46
N ARG A 140 -2.89 -7.10 -26.26
CA ARG A 140 -2.03 -5.91 -26.08
C ARG A 140 -2.72 -4.75 -25.36
N THR A 141 -3.93 -4.97 -24.84
CA THR A 141 -4.70 -3.94 -24.17
C THR A 141 -4.84 -4.26 -22.69
N ALA A 142 -4.48 -3.31 -21.83
CA ALA A 142 -4.75 -3.37 -20.40
C ALA A 142 -5.97 -2.50 -20.05
N VAL A 143 -6.91 -3.07 -19.29
CA VAL A 143 -8.08 -2.36 -18.76
C VAL A 143 -7.88 -2.17 -17.26
N ILE A 144 -7.81 -0.91 -16.82
CA ILE A 144 -7.62 -0.54 -15.41
C ILE A 144 -8.97 -0.14 -14.81
N GLN A 145 -9.36 -0.77 -13.71
CA GLN A 145 -10.56 -0.45 -12.93
C GLN A 145 -10.12 0.01 -11.54
N ALA A 146 -10.35 1.27 -11.23
CA ALA A 146 -10.15 1.86 -9.91
C ALA A 146 -11.47 1.83 -9.15
N GLN A 147 -11.54 1.06 -8.07
CA GLN A 147 -12.75 0.87 -7.25
C GLN A 147 -12.76 1.74 -5.99
N THR A 148 -11.72 2.53 -5.78
CA THR A 148 -11.57 3.45 -4.65
C THR A 148 -11.06 4.80 -5.15
N GLU A 149 -11.32 5.85 -4.35
CA GLU A 149 -10.87 7.21 -4.70
C GLU A 149 -9.34 7.27 -4.80
N GLY A 150 -8.63 6.64 -3.85
CA GLY A 150 -7.17 6.60 -3.86
C GLY A 150 -6.60 5.95 -5.12
N MET A 151 -7.20 4.86 -5.60
CA MET A 151 -6.80 4.23 -6.86
C MET A 151 -7.16 5.11 -8.07
N ALA A 152 -8.34 5.75 -8.06
CA ALA A 152 -8.76 6.64 -9.15
C ALA A 152 -7.82 7.83 -9.32
N LEU A 153 -7.41 8.48 -8.23
CA LEU A 153 -6.44 9.57 -8.23
C LEU A 153 -5.03 9.14 -8.71
N ASN A 154 -4.72 7.85 -8.61
CA ASN A 154 -3.41 7.30 -9.00
C ASN A 154 -3.42 6.55 -10.34
N VAL A 155 -4.50 6.51 -11.11
CA VAL A 155 -4.59 5.79 -12.39
C VAL A 155 -3.45 6.16 -13.34
N LYS A 156 -3.08 7.45 -13.42
CA LYS A 156 -1.96 7.88 -14.27
C LYS A 156 -0.63 7.27 -13.82
N ASN A 157 -0.33 7.32 -12.52
CA ASN A 157 0.91 6.76 -11.95
C ASN A 157 0.97 5.24 -12.15
N ILE A 158 -0.17 4.56 -11.97
CA ILE A 158 -0.32 3.13 -12.18
C ILE A 158 -0.10 2.77 -13.66
N SER A 159 -0.71 3.51 -14.58
CA SER A 159 -0.54 3.32 -16.02
C SER A 159 0.92 3.54 -16.45
N ASP A 160 1.54 4.63 -16.00
CA ASP A 160 2.95 4.94 -16.30
C ASP A 160 3.91 3.86 -15.75
N ALA A 161 3.58 3.28 -14.61
CA ALA A 161 4.35 2.19 -14.02
C ALA A 161 4.13 0.86 -14.76
N LEU A 162 2.89 0.57 -15.18
CA LEU A 162 2.55 -0.63 -15.93
C LEU A 162 3.33 -0.72 -17.26
N LEU A 163 3.49 0.41 -17.96
CA LEU A 163 4.29 0.49 -19.20
C LEU A 163 5.78 0.20 -19.00
N LYS A 164 6.26 0.17 -17.74
CA LYS A 164 7.66 -0.10 -17.37
C LYS A 164 7.86 -1.49 -16.75
N VAL A 165 6.82 -2.29 -16.71
CA VAL A 165 6.93 -3.70 -16.33
C VAL A 165 7.38 -4.47 -17.55
N ASP A 166 8.57 -5.07 -17.46
CA ASP A 166 9.15 -5.87 -18.53
C ASP A 166 8.37 -7.18 -18.68
N GLY A 167 7.74 -7.36 -19.84
CA GLY A 167 6.95 -8.54 -20.16
C GLY A 167 6.23 -8.44 -21.49
#